data_00606d17602447805b4f0637fe222859
#
_entry.id   00606d17602447805b4f0637fe222859
#
_cell.length_a   1.000
_cell.length_b   1.000
_cell.length_c   1.000
_cell.angle_alpha   90.00
_cell.angle_beta   90.00
_cell.angle_gamma   90.00
#
_symmetry.space_group_name_H-M   'P 1'
#
loop_
_entity.id
_entity.type
_entity.pdbx_description
1 polymer ?
#
loop_
_entity_poly.entity_id
_entity_poly.type
_entity_poly.pdbx_seq_one_letter_code
_entity_poly.pdbx_strand_id
1 'polypeptide(L)'
;NDTNTSVRDDEHEFNLNKFRQSLPNLANELNVNLADLHGRASIRAQTPDYHPLVGQVGRHDGLYTVYGMGSKGFSFAPLCGEILAGLIFDEPLPISYVLLNKLTPNRPRLQTPIDQNR
;
A
#
# COMPACT_ATOMS: atom_id res chain seq x y z
N ASN A 1 3.84 -5.13 15.79
CA ASN A 1 4.22 -4.19 14.71
C ASN A 1 5.69 -3.79 14.93
N ASP A 2 6.54 -4.14 13.99
CA ASP A 2 7.94 -3.72 13.99
C ASP A 2 8.00 -2.28 13.45
N THR A 3 8.47 -1.35 14.27
CA THR A 3 8.66 0.06 13.92
C THR A 3 10.13 0.38 13.63
N ASN A 4 11.01 -0.64 13.66
CA ASN A 4 12.40 -0.48 13.33
C ASN A 4 12.56 -0.26 11.81
N THR A 5 13.20 0.85 11.43
CA THR A 5 13.48 1.22 10.03
C THR A 5 14.95 1.03 9.67
N SER A 6 15.73 0.33 10.50
CA SER A 6 17.09 -0.04 10.16
C SER A 6 17.09 -1.13 9.08
N VAL A 7 17.98 -1.00 8.11
CA VAL A 7 18.25 -2.07 7.15
C VAL A 7 19.07 -3.14 7.87
N ARG A 8 18.70 -4.41 7.69
CA ARG A 8 19.33 -5.55 8.36
C ARG A 8 19.95 -6.48 7.33
N ASP A 9 21.17 -6.91 7.59
CA ASP A 9 21.92 -7.78 6.66
C ASP A 9 21.31 -9.18 6.53
N ASP A 10 20.71 -9.71 7.60
CA ASP A 10 20.00 -10.99 7.57
C ASP A 10 18.79 -10.98 6.65
N GLU A 11 18.10 -9.85 6.52
CA GLU A 11 17.01 -9.68 5.57
C GLU A 11 17.50 -9.61 4.11
N HIS A 12 18.66 -9.03 3.87
CA HIS A 12 19.29 -9.06 2.55
C HIS A 12 19.64 -10.50 2.13
N GLU A 13 20.23 -11.26 3.03
CA GLU A 13 20.56 -12.66 2.79
C GLU A 13 19.30 -13.49 2.52
N PHE A 14 18.26 -13.30 3.35
CA PHE A 14 16.96 -13.96 3.14
C PHE A 14 16.36 -13.62 1.76
N ASN A 15 16.34 -12.36 1.39
CA ASN A 15 15.77 -11.90 0.12
C ASN A 15 16.57 -12.44 -1.08
N LEU A 16 17.90 -12.44 -1.01
CA LEU A 16 18.78 -12.98 -2.04
C LEU A 16 18.56 -14.48 -2.25
N ASN A 17 18.43 -15.23 -1.15
CA ASN A 17 18.16 -16.65 -1.19
C ASN A 17 16.77 -16.94 -1.78
N LYS A 18 15.74 -16.15 -1.43
CA LYS A 18 14.41 -16.23 -2.05
C LYS A 18 14.45 -15.94 -3.55
N PHE A 19 15.19 -14.92 -3.96
CA PHE A 19 15.37 -14.59 -5.37
C PHE A 19 16.01 -15.75 -6.15
N ARG A 20 17.10 -16.32 -5.63
CA ARG A 20 17.80 -17.46 -6.24
C ARG A 20 16.90 -18.70 -6.35
N GLN A 21 16.07 -18.95 -5.34
CA GLN A 21 15.11 -20.08 -5.35
C GLN A 21 13.97 -19.87 -6.33
N SER A 22 13.44 -18.64 -6.42
CA SER A 22 12.25 -18.34 -7.23
C SER A 22 12.57 -18.14 -8.71
N LEU A 23 13.75 -17.60 -9.03
CA LEU A 23 14.18 -17.25 -10.39
C LEU A 23 15.63 -17.67 -10.63
N PRO A 24 15.93 -18.98 -10.59
CA PRO A 24 17.31 -19.47 -10.62
C PRO A 24 18.09 -19.09 -11.88
N ASN A 25 17.46 -19.12 -13.05
CA ASN A 25 18.12 -18.75 -14.30
C ASN A 25 18.51 -17.27 -14.32
N LEU A 26 17.61 -16.39 -13.89
CA LEU A 26 17.86 -14.95 -13.83
C LEU A 26 18.91 -14.63 -12.74
N ALA A 27 18.87 -15.31 -11.61
CA ALA A 27 19.83 -15.13 -10.54
C ALA A 27 21.26 -15.52 -10.97
N ASN A 28 21.38 -16.59 -11.75
CA ASN A 28 22.67 -17.02 -12.32
C ASN A 28 23.17 -16.04 -13.39
N GLU A 29 22.27 -15.54 -14.24
CA GLU A 29 22.62 -14.56 -15.30
C GLU A 29 23.11 -13.24 -14.70
N LEU A 30 22.41 -12.72 -13.69
CA LEU A 30 22.75 -11.45 -13.04
C LEU A 30 23.92 -11.56 -12.07
N ASN A 31 24.24 -12.75 -11.58
CA ASN A 31 25.34 -13.03 -10.64
C ASN A 31 25.40 -12.06 -9.44
N VAL A 32 24.22 -11.75 -8.86
CA VAL A 32 24.10 -10.79 -7.75
C VAL A 32 24.67 -11.36 -6.47
N ASN A 33 25.51 -10.58 -5.78
CA ASN A 33 26.08 -10.90 -4.48
C ASN A 33 25.49 -10.03 -3.37
N LEU A 34 25.65 -10.45 -2.14
CA LEU A 34 25.14 -9.73 -0.97
C LEU A 34 25.68 -8.29 -0.89
N ALA A 35 26.95 -8.08 -1.26
CA ALA A 35 27.58 -6.76 -1.27
C ALA A 35 27.00 -5.78 -2.32
N ASP A 36 26.30 -6.31 -3.33
CA ASP A 36 25.67 -5.49 -4.37
C ASP A 36 24.27 -4.98 -3.95
N LEU A 37 23.75 -5.46 -2.81
CA LEU A 37 22.41 -5.14 -2.35
C LEU A 37 22.38 -3.85 -1.55
N HIS A 38 21.51 -2.93 -1.97
CA HIS A 38 21.19 -1.73 -1.23
C HIS A 38 19.76 -1.83 -0.69
N GLY A 39 19.60 -1.61 0.61
CA GLY A 39 18.31 -1.73 1.28
C GLY A 39 17.71 -0.40 1.68
N ARG A 40 16.38 -0.40 1.77
CA ARG A 40 15.62 0.67 2.38
C ARG A 40 14.50 0.07 3.21
N ALA A 41 14.44 0.43 4.48
CA ALA A 41 13.32 0.10 5.35
C ALA A 41 12.50 1.35 5.66
N SER A 42 11.17 1.20 5.70
CA SER A 42 10.27 2.29 6.06
C SER A 42 8.94 1.74 6.59
N ILE A 43 8.23 2.56 7.35
CA ILE A 43 6.91 2.22 7.86
C ILE A 43 5.88 2.42 6.74
N ARG A 44 5.05 1.40 6.50
CA ARG A 44 3.93 1.49 5.56
C ARG A 44 2.68 1.96 6.28
N ALA A 45 2.02 2.93 5.67
CA ALA A 45 0.68 3.31 6.10
C ALA A 45 -0.34 2.29 5.62
N GLN A 46 -1.10 1.75 6.56
CA GLN A 46 -2.17 0.80 6.29
C GLN A 46 -3.37 1.09 7.17
N THR A 47 -4.56 1.00 6.60
CA THR A 47 -5.80 1.14 7.34
C THR A 47 -6.11 -0.12 8.15
N PRO A 48 -6.85 -0.03 9.26
CA PRO A 48 -7.21 -1.19 10.08
C PRO A 48 -8.00 -2.27 9.34
N ASP A 49 -8.70 -1.90 8.28
CA ASP A 49 -9.53 -2.80 7.47
C ASP A 49 -8.86 -3.23 6.16
N TYR A 50 -7.58 -2.90 5.97
CA TYR A 50 -6.76 -3.27 4.81
C TYR A 50 -7.28 -2.75 3.46
N HIS A 51 -8.22 -1.78 3.45
CA HIS A 51 -8.68 -1.12 2.25
C HIS A 51 -8.04 0.27 2.13
N PRO A 52 -7.64 0.71 0.94
CA PRO A 52 -7.13 2.06 0.75
C PRO A 52 -8.20 3.12 1.08
N LEU A 53 -7.75 4.35 1.27
CA LEU A 53 -8.59 5.53 1.37
C LEU A 53 -8.60 6.21 0.00
N VAL A 54 -9.79 6.44 -0.55
CA VAL A 54 -9.96 7.16 -1.82
C VAL A 54 -11.18 8.06 -1.71
N GLY A 55 -10.99 9.36 -1.94
CA GLY A 55 -12.09 10.32 -1.99
C GLY A 55 -11.90 11.56 -1.13
N GLN A 56 -12.98 12.31 -0.95
CA GLN A 56 -13.00 13.55 -0.21
C GLN A 56 -12.82 13.31 1.29
N VAL A 57 -11.98 14.15 1.92
CA VAL A 57 -11.69 14.08 3.36
C VAL A 57 -12.69 14.90 4.15
N GLY A 58 -13.51 14.22 4.97
CA GLY A 58 -14.49 14.90 5.81
C GLY A 58 -15.49 15.72 4.98
N ARG A 59 -15.75 16.95 5.45
CA ARG A 59 -16.62 17.93 4.79
C ARG A 59 -15.83 19.11 4.18
N HIS A 60 -14.54 18.90 3.92
CA HIS A 60 -13.68 19.93 3.32
C HIS A 60 -13.79 19.87 1.80
N ASP A 61 -14.40 20.89 1.21
CA ASP A 61 -14.53 20.99 -0.24
C ASP A 61 -13.15 21.11 -0.89
N GLY A 62 -12.92 20.32 -1.94
CA GLY A 62 -11.67 20.31 -2.69
C GLY A 62 -10.51 19.56 -2.03
N LEU A 63 -10.68 18.99 -0.82
CA LEU A 63 -9.66 18.18 -0.19
C LEU A 63 -9.91 16.69 -0.41
N TYR A 64 -9.02 16.05 -1.15
CA TYR A 64 -9.11 14.63 -1.48
C TYR A 64 -7.87 13.87 -1.00
N THR A 65 -8.01 12.56 -0.84
CA THR A 65 -6.89 11.68 -0.49
C THR A 65 -6.90 10.37 -1.27
N VAL A 66 -5.70 9.88 -1.55
CA VAL A 66 -5.42 8.48 -1.90
C VAL A 66 -4.32 8.01 -0.96
N TYR A 67 -4.64 7.09 -0.02
CA TYR A 67 -3.72 6.73 1.06
C TYR A 67 -3.98 5.32 1.60
N GLY A 68 -3.07 4.82 2.45
CA GLY A 68 -3.30 3.61 3.24
C GLY A 68 -3.29 2.30 2.45
N MET A 69 -2.57 2.23 1.33
CA MET A 69 -2.52 1.06 0.44
C MET A 69 -1.72 -0.12 0.99
N GLY A 70 -0.98 0.06 2.08
CA GLY A 70 -0.13 -0.97 2.68
C GLY A 70 0.91 -1.53 1.69
N SER A 71 0.92 -2.85 1.52
CA SER A 71 1.83 -3.54 0.58
C SER A 71 1.32 -3.57 -0.88
N LYS A 72 0.11 -3.10 -1.15
CA LYS A 72 -0.58 -3.25 -2.44
C LYS A 72 -0.56 -1.97 -3.30
N GLY A 73 0.30 -1.01 -2.97
CA GLY A 73 0.33 0.29 -3.63
C GLY A 73 0.46 0.21 -5.15
N PHE A 74 1.37 -0.60 -5.66
CA PHE A 74 1.55 -0.77 -7.11
C PHE A 74 0.31 -1.31 -7.82
N SER A 75 -0.42 -2.24 -7.20
CA SER A 75 -1.63 -2.81 -7.78
C SER A 75 -2.84 -1.90 -7.66
N PHE A 76 -2.94 -1.14 -6.57
CA PHE A 76 -4.12 -0.33 -6.27
C PHE A 76 -4.02 1.11 -6.78
N ALA A 77 -2.82 1.67 -6.89
CA ALA A 77 -2.65 3.08 -7.21
C ALA A 77 -3.30 3.51 -8.53
N PRO A 78 -3.19 2.75 -9.64
CA PRO A 78 -3.85 3.14 -10.89
C PRO A 78 -5.39 3.20 -10.74
N LEU A 79 -6.00 2.16 -10.17
CA LEU A 79 -7.45 2.12 -9.95
C LEU A 79 -7.91 3.21 -8.97
N CYS A 80 -7.15 3.46 -7.90
CA CYS A 80 -7.46 4.52 -6.94
C CYS A 80 -7.37 5.91 -7.57
N GLY A 81 -6.41 6.11 -8.48
CA GLY A 81 -6.29 7.35 -9.26
C GLY A 81 -7.48 7.57 -10.17
N GLU A 82 -7.92 6.54 -10.88
CA GLU A 82 -9.09 6.58 -11.76
C GLU A 82 -10.38 6.88 -10.98
N ILE A 83 -10.58 6.22 -9.84
CA ILE A 83 -11.72 6.51 -8.95
C ILE A 83 -11.67 7.96 -8.48
N LEU A 84 -10.50 8.46 -8.08
CA LEU A 84 -10.36 9.83 -7.59
C LEU A 84 -10.64 10.85 -8.69
N ALA A 85 -10.14 10.61 -9.91
CA ALA A 85 -10.42 11.45 -11.08
C ALA A 85 -11.93 11.51 -11.36
N GLY A 86 -12.61 10.35 -11.40
CA GLY A 86 -14.04 10.29 -11.58
C GLY A 86 -14.83 11.05 -10.51
N LEU A 87 -14.39 10.99 -9.24
CA LEU A 87 -15.01 11.76 -8.14
C LEU A 87 -14.79 13.27 -8.25
N ILE A 88 -13.66 13.72 -8.79
CA ILE A 88 -13.33 15.15 -8.93
C ILE A 88 -14.06 15.76 -10.14
N PHE A 89 -14.15 15.01 -11.24
CA PHE A 89 -14.69 15.50 -12.52
C PHE A 89 -16.12 15.08 -12.78
N ASP A 90 -16.78 14.43 -11.82
CA ASP A 90 -18.15 13.90 -11.93
C ASP A 90 -18.32 12.93 -13.12
N GLU A 91 -17.33 12.06 -13.31
CA GLU A 91 -17.30 11.05 -14.37
C GLU A 91 -17.77 9.68 -13.87
N PRO A 92 -18.16 8.76 -14.76
CA PRO A 92 -18.51 7.38 -14.37
C PRO A 92 -17.36 6.68 -13.66
N LEU A 93 -17.67 6.06 -12.51
CA LEU A 93 -16.66 5.36 -11.73
C LEU A 93 -16.39 3.94 -12.24
N PRO A 94 -15.15 3.45 -12.23
CA PRO A 94 -14.80 2.10 -12.68
C PRO A 94 -15.20 1.01 -11.68
N ILE A 95 -15.88 1.36 -10.60
CA ILE A 95 -16.30 0.46 -9.52
C ILE A 95 -17.76 0.72 -9.10
N SER A 96 -18.36 -0.27 -8.45
CA SER A 96 -19.71 -0.11 -7.87
C SER A 96 -19.70 0.81 -6.64
N TYR A 97 -20.85 1.44 -6.37
CA TYR A 97 -21.03 2.24 -5.16
C TYR A 97 -20.84 1.45 -3.86
N VAL A 98 -21.14 0.15 -3.86
CA VAL A 98 -20.90 -0.73 -2.72
C VAL A 98 -19.40 -0.81 -2.39
N LEU A 99 -18.56 -0.89 -3.43
CA LEU A 99 -17.11 -0.91 -3.25
C LEU A 99 -16.57 0.48 -2.90
N LEU A 100 -17.08 1.53 -3.54
CA LEU A 100 -16.71 2.91 -3.23
C LEU A 100 -16.93 3.23 -1.74
N ASN A 101 -18.06 2.81 -1.15
CA ASN A 101 -18.36 3.01 0.26
C ASN A 101 -17.35 2.30 1.21
N LYS A 102 -16.65 1.28 0.73
CA LYS A 102 -15.56 0.63 1.47
C LYS A 102 -14.22 1.36 1.35
N LEU A 103 -14.09 2.27 0.40
CA LEU A 103 -12.86 3.03 0.14
C LEU A 103 -12.92 4.45 0.66
N THR A 104 -14.11 5.01 0.89
CA THR A 104 -14.25 6.40 1.35
C THR A 104 -13.50 6.64 2.68
N PRO A 105 -12.79 7.79 2.82
CA PRO A 105 -12.15 8.17 4.08
C PRO A 105 -13.14 8.32 5.25
N ASN A 106 -14.41 8.58 4.95
CA ASN A 106 -15.46 8.82 5.93
C ASN A 106 -16.21 7.56 6.37
N ARG A 107 -15.76 6.37 5.96
CA ARG A 107 -16.43 5.11 6.29
C ARG A 107 -16.46 4.83 7.81
N PRO A 108 -17.54 4.26 8.35
CA PRO A 108 -17.74 4.10 9.79
C PRO A 108 -16.62 3.32 10.49
N ARG A 109 -16.04 2.33 9.83
CA ARG A 109 -14.98 1.48 10.41
C ARG A 109 -13.69 2.23 10.77
N LEU A 110 -13.46 3.41 10.20
CA LEU A 110 -12.32 4.27 10.56
C LEU A 110 -12.65 5.25 11.68
N GLN A 111 -13.92 5.44 11.97
CA GLN A 111 -14.40 6.34 13.03
C GLN A 111 -14.51 5.64 14.38
N THR A 112 -14.41 4.31 14.39
CA THR A 112 -14.42 3.54 15.64
C THR A 112 -13.01 3.58 16.26
N PRO A 113 -12.84 3.96 17.53
CA PRO A 113 -11.56 3.89 18.22
C PRO A 113 -10.97 2.49 18.10
N ILE A 114 -9.70 2.40 17.76
CA ILE A 114 -8.99 1.11 17.75
C ILE A 114 -8.90 0.66 19.19
N ASP A 115 -9.52 -0.48 19.51
CA ASP A 115 -9.37 -1.12 20.81
C ASP A 115 -7.88 -1.47 20.97
N GLN A 116 -7.18 -0.77 21.88
CA GLN A 116 -5.75 -0.90 22.10
C GLN A 116 -5.36 -2.22 22.81
N ASN A 117 -6.34 -3.12 23.03
CA ASN A 117 -6.19 -4.39 23.75
C ASN A 117 -6.21 -5.63 22.84
N ARG A 118 -5.61 -5.56 21.65
CA ARG A 118 -5.35 -6.76 20.84
C ARG A 118 -3.88 -6.93 20.52
#